data_f841f8571972426d75fae94ea5b474c0
#
_entry.id   f841f8571972426d75fae94ea5b474c0
#
_cell.length_a   1.000
_cell.length_b   1.000
_cell.length_c   1.000
_cell.angle_alpha   90.00
_cell.angle_beta   90.00
_cell.angle_gamma   90.00
#
_symmetry.space_group_name_H-M   'P 1'
#
loop_
_entity.id
_entity.type
_entity.pdbx_description
1 polymer ?
#
loop_
_entity_poly.entity_id
_entity_poly.type
_entity_poly.pdbx_seq_one_letter_code
_entity_poly.pdbx_strand_id
1 'polypeptide(L)'
;MSAPDRHTEHKARLAPLRAAMYDFTETGVRAALAGLAAPDALFRLAFPFGDMTGPEAFYDRAYAPLFAAIPDLERRDFIVMAGPTPEGADWVGCGGYYTGTFAAPWMDIPPTGHQMHLRFHEFYRFEDGVMTEFQALWDIPEVM
;
A
#
# COMPACT_ATOMS: atom_id res chain seq x y z
N MET A 1 -31.07 -13.07 7.31
CA MET A 1 -29.93 -12.44 6.61
C MET A 1 -28.68 -12.75 7.40
N SER A 2 -27.71 -13.38 6.79
CA SER A 2 -26.45 -13.70 7.47
C SER A 2 -25.57 -12.46 7.57
N ALA A 3 -24.72 -12.40 8.61
CA ALA A 3 -23.73 -11.36 8.75
C ALA A 3 -22.73 -11.43 7.58
N PRO A 4 -22.13 -10.31 7.16
CA PRO A 4 -21.06 -10.34 6.18
C PRO A 4 -19.92 -11.25 6.63
N ASP A 5 -19.32 -11.95 5.68
CA ASP A 5 -18.13 -12.71 5.91
C ASP A 5 -17.01 -11.78 6.39
N ARG A 6 -16.22 -12.20 7.39
CA ARG A 6 -15.11 -11.38 7.91
C ARG A 6 -14.11 -11.01 6.82
N HIS A 7 -13.91 -11.85 5.82
CA HIS A 7 -13.02 -11.56 4.71
C HIS A 7 -13.56 -10.42 3.84
N THR A 8 -14.87 -10.38 3.64
CA THR A 8 -15.53 -9.26 2.95
C THR A 8 -15.40 -7.98 3.75
N GLU A 9 -15.51 -8.06 5.08
CA GLU A 9 -15.31 -6.91 5.96
C GLU A 9 -13.89 -6.39 5.90
N HIS A 10 -12.89 -7.27 5.84
CA HIS A 10 -11.49 -6.87 5.71
C HIS A 10 -11.24 -6.14 4.39
N LYS A 11 -11.81 -6.62 3.29
CA LYS A 11 -11.73 -5.89 2.01
C LYS A 11 -12.36 -4.51 2.13
N ALA A 12 -13.50 -4.40 2.81
CA ALA A 12 -14.18 -3.13 3.01
C ALA A 12 -13.35 -2.17 3.87
N ARG A 13 -12.64 -2.69 4.87
CA ARG A 13 -11.73 -1.89 5.69
C ARG A 13 -10.59 -1.29 4.88
N LEU A 14 -10.11 -2.01 3.87
CA LEU A 14 -9.02 -1.56 3.01
C LEU A 14 -9.50 -0.57 1.93
N ALA A 15 -10.76 -0.58 1.58
CA ALA A 15 -11.30 0.23 0.49
C ALA A 15 -11.00 1.73 0.61
N PRO A 16 -11.10 2.38 1.79
CA PRO A 16 -10.75 3.80 1.91
C PRO A 16 -9.31 4.12 1.54
N LEU A 17 -8.35 3.25 1.87
CA LEU A 17 -6.96 3.45 1.50
C LEU A 17 -6.78 3.33 -0.02
N ARG A 18 -7.39 2.31 -0.62
CA ARG A 18 -7.33 2.13 -2.08
C ARG A 18 -7.91 3.33 -2.82
N ALA A 19 -9.04 3.84 -2.34
CA ALA A 19 -9.67 5.02 -2.91
C ALA A 19 -8.82 6.28 -2.75
N ALA A 20 -8.23 6.47 -1.56
CA ALA A 20 -7.34 7.61 -1.31
C ALA A 20 -6.10 7.59 -2.21
N MET A 21 -5.60 6.40 -2.53
CA MET A 21 -4.41 6.24 -3.36
C MET A 21 -4.73 6.28 -4.86
N TYR A 22 -5.97 6.09 -5.24
CA TYR A 22 -6.40 6.29 -6.62
C TYR A 22 -6.33 7.77 -7.02
N ASP A 23 -6.62 8.67 -6.07
CA ASP A 23 -6.49 10.12 -6.23
C ASP A 23 -5.59 10.62 -5.11
N PHE A 24 -4.29 10.39 -5.25
CA PHE A 24 -3.32 10.48 -4.17
C PHE A 24 -3.16 11.92 -3.67
N THR A 25 -3.44 12.13 -2.38
CA THR A 25 -3.07 13.33 -1.64
C THR A 25 -2.42 12.92 -0.33
N GLU A 26 -1.48 13.74 0.16
CA GLU A 26 -0.82 13.45 1.44
C GLU A 26 -1.84 13.33 2.57
N THR A 27 -2.73 14.30 2.69
CA THR A 27 -3.74 14.32 3.76
C THR A 27 -4.66 13.11 3.70
N GLY A 28 -5.17 12.78 2.51
CA GLY A 28 -6.09 11.66 2.31
C GLY A 28 -5.46 10.32 2.62
N VAL A 29 -4.24 10.10 2.14
CA VAL A 29 -3.53 8.83 2.35
C VAL A 29 -3.11 8.67 3.81
N ARG A 30 -2.59 9.72 4.46
CA ARG A 30 -2.25 9.67 5.88
C ARG A 30 -3.47 9.34 6.73
N ALA A 31 -4.61 9.98 6.46
CA ALA A 31 -5.84 9.73 7.20
C ALA A 31 -6.33 8.30 7.02
N ALA A 32 -6.30 7.79 5.78
CA ALA A 32 -6.73 6.43 5.49
C ALA A 32 -5.84 5.39 6.17
N LEU A 33 -4.51 5.59 6.16
CA LEU A 33 -3.57 4.72 6.86
C LEU A 33 -3.81 4.72 8.36
N ALA A 34 -4.02 5.90 8.95
CA ALA A 34 -4.26 6.02 10.40
C ALA A 34 -5.58 5.34 10.81
N GLY A 35 -6.60 5.39 9.95
CA GLY A 35 -7.87 4.71 10.21
C GLY A 35 -7.83 3.20 10.01
N LEU A 36 -6.88 2.70 9.23
CA LEU A 36 -6.75 1.29 8.89
C LEU A 36 -5.83 0.54 9.84
N ALA A 37 -4.68 1.11 10.15
CA ALA A 37 -3.57 0.42 10.80
C ALA A 37 -3.57 0.63 12.30
N ALA A 38 -3.15 -0.40 13.05
CA ALA A 38 -2.80 -0.24 14.45
C ALA A 38 -1.61 0.73 14.57
N PRO A 39 -1.51 1.51 15.66
CA PRO A 39 -0.40 2.46 15.82
C PRO A 39 0.98 1.82 15.80
N ASP A 40 1.07 0.55 16.18
CA ASP A 40 2.30 -0.24 16.20
C ASP A 40 2.34 -1.30 15.10
N ALA A 41 1.52 -1.15 14.05
CA ALA A 41 1.50 -2.09 12.94
C ALA A 41 2.88 -2.23 12.31
N LEU A 42 3.24 -3.46 11.92
CA LEU A 42 4.53 -3.76 11.32
C LEU A 42 4.40 -3.66 9.80
N PHE A 43 5.25 -2.84 9.19
CA PHE A 43 5.32 -2.69 7.73
C PHE A 43 6.63 -3.28 7.24
N ARG A 44 6.51 -4.34 6.44
CA ARG A 44 7.66 -5.06 5.88
C ARG A 44 7.70 -4.89 4.38
N LEU A 45 8.71 -4.22 3.90
CA LEU A 45 8.89 -3.98 2.48
C LEU A 45 10.21 -4.60 2.02
N ALA A 46 10.25 -4.96 0.73
CA ALA A 46 11.48 -5.43 0.11
C ALA A 46 12.52 -4.31 0.08
N PHE A 47 13.79 -4.72 -0.06
CA PHE A 47 14.89 -3.76 -0.22
C PHE A 47 14.53 -2.69 -1.26
N PRO A 48 14.85 -1.40 -1.03
CA PRO A 48 15.72 -0.88 0.03
C PRO A 48 14.99 -0.40 1.30
N PHE A 49 13.67 -0.58 1.39
CA PHE A 49 12.88 0.01 2.48
C PHE A 49 13.06 -0.70 3.82
N GLY A 50 12.99 -2.04 3.82
CA GLY A 50 13.08 -2.82 5.05
C GLY A 50 11.85 -2.73 5.92
N ASP A 51 12.01 -3.00 7.22
CA ASP A 51 10.92 -3.01 8.19
C ASP A 51 10.74 -1.65 8.85
N MET A 52 9.47 -1.30 9.10
CA MET A 52 9.07 -0.06 9.76
C MET A 52 7.93 -0.34 10.72
N THR A 53 7.81 0.47 11.78
CA THR A 53 6.73 0.35 12.75
C THR A 53 5.86 1.60 12.69
N GLY A 54 4.54 1.40 12.51
CA GLY A 54 3.54 2.45 12.51
C GLY A 54 3.27 3.07 11.15
N PRO A 55 2.02 3.53 10.93
CA PRO A 55 1.62 4.08 9.64
C PRO A 55 2.34 5.38 9.27
N GLU A 56 2.70 6.21 10.25
CA GLU A 56 3.41 7.47 9.98
C GLU A 56 4.81 7.22 9.43
N ALA A 57 5.57 6.30 10.03
CA ALA A 57 6.89 5.93 9.55
C ALA A 57 6.82 5.34 8.14
N PHE A 58 5.83 4.49 7.91
CA PHE A 58 5.61 3.89 6.59
C PHE A 58 5.32 4.97 5.54
N TYR A 59 4.40 5.90 5.85
CA TYR A 59 4.11 6.98 4.91
C TYR A 59 5.35 7.81 4.61
N ASP A 60 6.05 8.26 5.64
CA ASP A 60 7.20 9.16 5.48
C ASP A 60 8.36 8.52 4.72
N ARG A 61 8.59 7.22 4.92
CA ARG A 61 9.74 6.52 4.34
C ARG A 61 9.44 5.83 3.02
N ALA A 62 8.18 5.51 2.73
CA ALA A 62 7.79 4.78 1.52
C ALA A 62 6.93 5.63 0.58
N TYR A 63 5.75 6.04 1.01
CA TYR A 63 4.83 6.74 0.11
C TYR A 63 5.23 8.19 -0.18
N ALA A 64 5.75 8.91 0.81
CA ALA A 64 6.13 10.30 0.61
C ALA A 64 7.22 10.47 -0.46
N PRO A 65 8.31 9.67 -0.45
CA PRO A 65 9.31 9.74 -1.52
C PRO A 65 8.73 9.35 -2.89
N LEU A 66 7.85 8.35 -2.93
CA LEU A 66 7.22 7.93 -4.17
C LEU A 66 6.33 9.04 -4.74
N PHE A 67 5.52 9.65 -3.90
CA PHE A 67 4.65 10.77 -4.30
C PHE A 67 5.45 12.00 -4.73
N ALA A 68 6.56 12.27 -4.05
CA ALA A 68 7.46 13.38 -4.43
C ALA A 68 8.05 13.18 -5.83
N ALA A 69 8.37 11.93 -6.17
CA ALA A 69 8.92 11.59 -7.49
C ALA A 69 7.84 11.58 -8.57
N ILE A 70 6.61 11.25 -8.22
CA ILE A 70 5.48 11.07 -9.13
C ILE A 70 4.29 11.87 -8.59
N PRO A 71 4.24 13.20 -8.89
CA PRO A 71 3.20 14.08 -8.30
C PRO A 71 1.77 13.73 -8.70
N ASP A 72 1.58 13.05 -9.82
CA ASP A 72 0.29 12.57 -10.30
C ASP A 72 0.09 11.08 -10.00
N LEU A 73 0.66 10.60 -8.90
CA LEU A 73 0.62 9.19 -8.51
C LEU A 73 -0.81 8.67 -8.39
N GLU A 74 -1.03 7.50 -8.97
CA GLU A 74 -2.33 6.84 -8.97
C GLU A 74 -2.12 5.35 -8.76
N ARG A 75 -2.89 4.77 -7.85
CA ARG A 75 -2.89 3.33 -7.59
C ARG A 75 -3.97 2.64 -8.40
N ARG A 76 -3.60 1.57 -9.08
CA ARG A 76 -4.54 0.73 -9.83
C ARG A 76 -4.41 -0.72 -9.39
N ASP A 77 -5.48 -1.24 -8.78
CA ASP A 77 -5.53 -2.64 -8.37
C ASP A 77 -6.11 -3.51 -9.50
N PHE A 78 -5.45 -4.64 -9.78
CA PHE A 78 -5.98 -5.67 -10.68
C PHE A 78 -6.79 -6.70 -9.94
N ILE A 79 -6.37 -7.02 -8.72
CA ILE A 79 -6.97 -8.09 -7.94
C ILE A 79 -6.91 -7.73 -6.46
N VAL A 80 -8.00 -8.06 -5.77
CA VAL A 80 -8.09 -7.94 -4.31
C VAL A 80 -8.68 -9.25 -3.80
N MET A 81 -7.91 -9.97 -2.99
CA MET A 81 -8.32 -11.25 -2.43
C MET A 81 -8.26 -11.20 -0.93
N ALA A 82 -9.16 -11.90 -0.26
CA ALA A 82 -9.14 -12.01 1.20
C ALA A 82 -9.38 -13.45 1.61
N GLY A 83 -8.65 -13.90 2.63
CA GLY A 83 -8.80 -15.24 3.15
C GLY A 83 -7.82 -15.53 4.27
N PRO A 84 -7.95 -16.72 4.90
CA PRO A 84 -7.05 -17.13 5.95
C PRO A 84 -5.80 -17.79 5.37
N THR A 85 -4.71 -17.72 6.14
CA THR A 85 -3.54 -18.56 5.89
C THR A 85 -3.67 -19.89 6.65
N PRO A 86 -2.84 -20.91 6.32
CA PRO A 86 -2.86 -22.18 7.08
C PRO A 86 -2.64 -22.00 8.58
N GLU A 87 -1.94 -20.94 8.99
CA GLU A 87 -1.69 -20.62 10.40
C GLU A 87 -2.89 -19.95 11.09
N GLY A 88 -3.96 -19.69 10.35
CA GLY A 88 -5.16 -19.05 10.90
C GLY A 88 -5.15 -17.52 10.92
N ALA A 89 -4.16 -16.88 10.29
CA ALA A 89 -4.14 -15.42 10.15
C ALA A 89 -5.02 -15.01 8.97
N ASP A 90 -5.66 -13.84 9.09
CA ASP A 90 -6.53 -13.30 8.05
C ASP A 90 -5.78 -12.22 7.29
N TRP A 91 -5.73 -12.36 5.96
CA TRP A 91 -5.01 -11.45 5.08
C TRP A 91 -5.89 -10.95 3.94
N VAL A 92 -5.61 -9.72 3.49
CA VAL A 92 -6.07 -9.21 2.21
C VAL A 92 -4.86 -9.01 1.32
N GLY A 93 -4.87 -9.60 0.14
CA GLY A 93 -3.81 -9.45 -0.85
C GLY A 93 -4.28 -8.60 -2.02
N CYS A 94 -3.44 -7.65 -2.43
CA CYS A 94 -3.68 -6.78 -3.57
C CYS A 94 -2.55 -6.90 -4.57
N GLY A 95 -2.89 -6.99 -5.84
CA GLY A 95 -1.92 -6.93 -6.94
C GLY A 95 -2.34 -5.84 -7.92
N GLY A 96 -1.38 -5.06 -8.38
CA GLY A 96 -1.65 -3.97 -9.31
C GLY A 96 -0.39 -3.19 -9.63
N TYR A 97 -0.56 -1.92 -9.93
CA TYR A 97 0.57 -1.03 -10.16
C TYR A 97 0.27 0.40 -9.72
N TYR A 98 1.33 1.11 -9.34
CA TYR A 98 1.32 2.55 -9.22
C TYR A 98 1.75 3.14 -10.56
N THR A 99 1.10 4.23 -10.99
CA THR A 99 1.41 4.87 -12.26
C THR A 99 1.39 6.39 -12.10
N GLY A 100 2.04 7.07 -13.01
CA GLY A 100 2.12 8.51 -13.09
C GLY A 100 3.35 8.94 -13.85
N THR A 101 3.62 10.24 -13.86
CA THR A 101 4.77 10.82 -14.53
C THR A 101 5.97 10.84 -13.60
N PHE A 102 7.06 10.16 -13.98
CA PHE A 102 8.30 10.14 -13.19
C PHE A 102 9.04 11.47 -13.42
N ALA A 103 8.73 12.45 -12.55
CA ALA A 103 9.13 13.85 -12.75
C ALA A 103 10.32 14.29 -11.90
N ALA A 104 10.63 13.57 -10.80
CA ALA A 104 11.73 13.90 -9.90
C ALA A 104 12.46 12.63 -9.48
N PRO A 105 13.72 12.70 -9.01
CA PRO A 105 14.48 11.51 -8.63
C PRO A 105 13.79 10.69 -7.54
N TRP A 106 13.89 9.36 -7.64
CA TRP A 106 13.38 8.42 -6.64
C TRP A 106 14.50 7.47 -6.23
N MET A 107 14.94 7.55 -4.96
CA MET A 107 16.01 6.68 -4.43
C MET A 107 17.24 6.65 -5.36
N ASP A 108 17.73 7.80 -5.75
CA ASP A 108 18.86 7.96 -6.68
C ASP A 108 18.59 7.46 -8.12
N ILE A 109 17.38 7.06 -8.43
CA ILE A 109 16.96 6.76 -9.80
C ILE A 109 16.61 8.08 -10.47
N PRO A 110 17.28 8.46 -11.57
CA PRO A 110 16.98 9.71 -12.25
C PRO A 110 15.61 9.66 -12.92
N PRO A 111 14.88 10.79 -12.95
CA PRO A 111 13.55 10.83 -13.57
C PRO A 111 13.67 10.71 -15.09
N THR A 112 12.65 10.04 -15.67
CA THR A 112 12.57 9.90 -17.13
C THR A 112 11.76 11.03 -17.78
N GLY A 113 10.91 11.72 -17.02
CA GLY A 113 9.94 12.67 -17.54
C GLY A 113 8.76 12.01 -18.25
N HIS A 114 8.71 10.68 -18.25
CA HIS A 114 7.66 9.91 -18.93
C HIS A 114 6.78 9.20 -17.92
N GLN A 115 5.67 8.68 -18.41
CA GLN A 115 4.79 7.84 -17.60
C GLN A 115 5.52 6.54 -17.23
N MET A 116 5.36 6.14 -15.96
CA MET A 116 5.94 4.91 -15.45
C MET A 116 4.88 4.01 -14.84
N HIS A 117 5.23 2.74 -14.69
CA HIS A 117 4.43 1.75 -14.00
C HIS A 117 5.33 1.05 -12.99
N LEU A 118 4.87 1.01 -11.74
CA LEU A 118 5.56 0.30 -10.65
C LEU A 118 4.62 -0.80 -10.16
N ARG A 119 4.89 -2.04 -10.57
CA ARG A 119 4.06 -3.16 -10.15
C ARG A 119 4.23 -3.39 -8.65
N PHE A 120 3.13 -3.71 -7.98
CA PHE A 120 3.15 -4.03 -6.57
C PHE A 120 2.38 -5.30 -6.25
N HIS A 121 2.83 -5.97 -5.18
CA HIS A 121 2.10 -7.01 -4.47
C HIS A 121 2.09 -6.58 -3.02
N GLU A 122 0.91 -6.35 -2.47
CA GLU A 122 0.75 -5.83 -1.11
C GLU A 122 -0.22 -6.71 -0.34
N PHE A 123 0.17 -7.04 0.90
CA PHE A 123 -0.59 -7.93 1.77
C PHE A 123 -0.82 -7.25 3.10
N TYR A 124 -2.05 -7.33 3.59
CA TYR A 124 -2.51 -6.67 4.80
C TYR A 124 -3.09 -7.72 5.73
N ARG A 125 -2.49 -7.86 6.92
CA ARG A 125 -2.99 -8.78 7.94
C ARG A 125 -3.93 -8.04 8.88
N PHE A 126 -5.06 -8.67 9.19
CA PHE A 126 -6.09 -8.11 10.06
C PHE A 126 -6.24 -8.95 11.32
N GLU A 127 -6.34 -8.27 12.47
CA GLU A 127 -6.70 -8.84 13.75
C GLU A 127 -7.76 -7.94 14.39
N ASP A 128 -8.92 -8.51 14.74
CA ASP A 128 -10.04 -7.76 15.34
C ASP A 128 -10.44 -6.52 14.55
N GLY A 129 -10.42 -6.63 13.22
CA GLY A 129 -10.82 -5.56 12.32
C GLY A 129 -9.79 -4.45 12.12
N VAL A 130 -8.57 -4.62 12.65
CA VAL A 130 -7.48 -3.64 12.55
C VAL A 130 -6.32 -4.26 11.79
N MET A 131 -5.69 -3.51 10.91
CA MET A 131 -4.50 -3.99 10.19
C MET A 131 -3.29 -3.94 11.13
N THR A 132 -2.66 -5.09 11.34
CA THR A 132 -1.54 -5.26 12.26
C THR A 132 -0.21 -5.49 11.56
N GLU A 133 -0.23 -5.96 10.31
CA GLU A 133 0.98 -6.19 9.54
C GLU A 133 0.71 -5.92 8.07
N PHE A 134 1.71 -5.36 7.41
CA PHE A 134 1.72 -5.07 5.98
C PHE A 134 3.00 -5.67 5.40
N GLN A 135 2.88 -6.34 4.26
CA GLN A 135 4.03 -6.83 3.51
C GLN A 135 3.88 -6.37 2.07
N ALA A 136 4.95 -5.85 1.50
CA ALA A 136 4.91 -5.36 0.12
C ALA A 136 6.17 -5.73 -0.65
N LEU A 137 5.94 -6.03 -1.91
CA LEU A 137 6.98 -6.16 -2.92
C LEU A 137 6.64 -5.19 -4.04
N TRP A 138 7.51 -4.21 -4.26
CA TRP A 138 7.41 -3.25 -5.35
C TRP A 138 8.50 -3.57 -6.37
N ASP A 139 8.13 -3.65 -7.64
CA ASP A 139 9.08 -3.99 -8.71
C ASP A 139 9.87 -2.75 -9.12
N ILE A 140 10.82 -2.36 -8.28
CA ILE A 140 11.65 -1.18 -8.50
C ILE A 140 12.45 -1.26 -9.81
N PRO A 141 13.04 -2.40 -10.20
CA PRO A 141 13.73 -2.51 -11.49
C PRO A 141 12.89 -2.12 -12.70
N GLU A 142 11.56 -2.25 -12.61
CA GLU A 142 10.65 -1.89 -13.72
C GLU A 142 10.70 -0.37 -14.02
N VAL A 143 11.08 0.45 -13.04
CA VAL A 143 11.13 1.91 -13.15
C VAL A 143 12.48 2.40 -13.68
N MET A 144 13.50 1.58 -13.59
CA MET A 144 14.87 1.92 -13.95
C MET A 144 15.08 2.00 -15.46
#